data_ab389e3c192825b84413181283748b9c
#
_entry.id   ab389e3c192825b84413181283748b9c
#
_cell.length_a   1.000
_cell.length_b   1.000
_cell.length_c   1.000
_cell.angle_alpha   90.00
_cell.angle_beta   90.00
_cell.angle_gamma   90.00
#
_symmetry.space_group_name_H-M   'P 1'
#
loop_
_entity.id
_entity.type
_entity.pdbx_description
1 polymer ?
#
loop_
_entity_poly.entity_id
_entity_poly.type
_entity_poly.pdbx_seq_one_letter_code
_entity_poly.pdbx_strand_id
1 'polypeptide(L)'
;MTRVHRDFCRKATLFTATVLLLSISRGATPISGADDDADRTSGRAGGIWAEIRVIDSDTGRGVPLVELETVNGLKFVTDNAGRVAFHEPGLMGREVFFTVKSHGCEMRKDGFGFAGVRVTPRAGEISNIKIKRKNVAERLCRLTGEGLYRDSVLLGHKPPLPDPLGPGGVAGQDSVQAAIYRDKVYWFWGDTLRMSYPLGLFRVAGATSPIPDAKDPKSDPAGGIAYEYFVDPKSKFARAMMPLAERPEGVVWLEAVFTVPDQRGVERLVGWYSRRKGLEEMYEQGIALFDDAKEVFEPAKQLALRETWRRPSGHPIFYEDGGTRWLLFGSPNPNVRVPPTLQDVLDPARYEAFTCAKAAKGEKPAEPDLGADGKPVWRWQKDLPPVDSKTEQQWLKEGKLKPEHARFCPADAAAPADRVILHSGSVRWNAYRKRWVLVAQQTFGKPSFSGEVRYAEAEHPTGPFGRAVRIVTHDRQTFYNVCHHPFLDRDGGRIIHFEGTYTNEFSGNPEKTPRYNYNQILYRLDVDAPALRAARVK
;
A
#
# COMPACT_ATOMS: atom_id res chain seq x y z
N MET A 1 -4.19 31.18 5.27
CA MET A 1 -4.46 29.74 5.01
C MET A 1 -4.87 29.43 3.55
N THR A 2 -4.78 30.38 2.66
CA THR A 2 -5.42 30.32 1.33
C THR A 2 -4.46 30.35 0.13
N ARG A 3 -3.20 30.68 0.31
CA ARG A 3 -2.23 30.71 -0.82
C ARG A 3 -1.49 29.40 -1.08
N VAL A 4 -1.10 28.66 -0.05
CA VAL A 4 -0.32 27.41 -0.20
C VAL A 4 -1.16 26.27 -0.81
N HIS A 5 -2.47 26.25 -0.53
CA HIS A 5 -3.36 25.19 -1.05
C HIS A 5 -3.76 25.41 -2.52
N ARG A 6 -3.80 26.67 -2.97
CA ARG A 6 -4.07 27.00 -4.39
C ARG A 6 -2.86 26.75 -5.29
N ASP A 7 -1.65 26.96 -4.79
CA ASP A 7 -0.43 26.74 -5.57
C ASP A 7 -0.10 25.25 -5.76
N PHE A 8 -0.50 24.39 -4.81
CA PHE A 8 -0.35 22.94 -4.96
C PHE A 8 -1.28 22.35 -6.04
N CYS A 9 -2.53 22.79 -6.10
CA CYS A 9 -3.46 22.40 -7.18
C CYS A 9 -3.07 22.98 -8.55
N ARG A 10 -2.47 24.17 -8.62
CA ARG A 10 -2.06 24.77 -9.90
C ARG A 10 -0.82 24.15 -10.54
N LYS A 11 0.09 23.58 -9.74
CA LYS A 11 1.29 22.91 -10.29
C LYS A 11 1.03 21.52 -10.84
N ALA A 12 -0.07 20.88 -10.43
CA ALA A 12 -0.49 19.59 -11.01
C ALA A 12 -1.16 19.74 -12.39
N THR A 13 -1.56 20.96 -12.80
CA THR A 13 -2.32 21.21 -14.03
C THR A 13 -1.45 21.60 -15.25
N LEU A 14 -0.12 21.58 -15.15
CA LEU A 14 0.78 22.04 -16.23
C LEU A 14 1.66 20.93 -16.81
N PHE A 15 1.11 19.73 -17.03
CA PHE A 15 1.70 18.73 -17.91
C PHE A 15 0.63 18.14 -18.83
N THR A 16 0.00 18.99 -19.63
CA THR A 16 -0.71 18.57 -20.82
C THR A 16 0.28 18.60 -21.98
N ALA A 17 0.83 17.45 -22.32
CA ALA A 17 1.65 17.30 -23.52
C ALA A 17 0.76 17.43 -24.74
N THR A 18 0.92 18.50 -25.48
CA THR A 18 0.35 18.69 -26.82
C THR A 18 1.03 17.71 -27.78
N VAL A 19 0.34 16.65 -28.15
CA VAL A 19 0.78 15.76 -29.24
C VAL A 19 0.34 16.36 -30.55
N LEU A 20 1.28 16.91 -31.30
CA LEU A 20 1.11 17.35 -32.68
C LEU A 20 1.21 16.12 -33.59
N LEU A 21 0.10 15.73 -34.20
CA LEU A 21 0.04 14.70 -35.24
C LEU A 21 0.60 15.27 -36.55
N LEU A 22 1.78 14.84 -36.93
CA LEU A 22 2.29 14.97 -38.31
C LEU A 22 2.24 13.59 -38.98
N SER A 23 1.29 13.45 -39.88
CA SER A 23 1.18 12.35 -40.83
C SER A 23 2.22 12.51 -41.94
N ILE A 24 3.22 11.62 -41.98
CA ILE A 24 4.04 11.44 -43.20
C ILE A 24 3.97 9.95 -43.60
N SER A 25 3.22 9.74 -44.66
CA SER A 25 3.22 8.49 -45.44
C SER A 25 4.47 8.44 -46.32
N ARG A 26 5.34 7.46 -46.14
CA ARG A 26 6.19 6.93 -47.24
C ARG A 26 6.52 5.48 -46.96
N GLY A 27 6.26 4.66 -47.98
CA GLY A 27 6.46 3.24 -48.02
C GLY A 27 7.94 2.84 -47.87
N ALA A 28 8.19 1.73 -47.23
CA ALA A 28 9.42 1.00 -47.30
C ALA A 28 9.12 -0.48 -47.55
N THR A 29 9.73 -1.01 -48.59
CA THR A 29 9.82 -2.40 -49.02
C THR A 29 10.42 -3.30 -47.94
N PRO A 30 10.03 -4.59 -47.86
CA PRO A 30 10.62 -5.53 -46.91
C PRO A 30 12.00 -5.97 -47.36
N ILE A 31 12.98 -5.80 -46.52
CA ILE A 31 14.28 -6.47 -46.66
C ILE A 31 14.18 -7.82 -45.92
N SER A 32 14.22 -8.90 -46.70
CA SER A 32 14.46 -10.24 -46.23
C SER A 32 15.92 -10.34 -45.74
N GLY A 33 16.10 -10.77 -44.50
CA GLY A 33 17.43 -10.96 -43.93
C GLY A 33 17.41 -12.09 -42.89
N ALA A 34 17.88 -13.23 -43.31
CA ALA A 34 18.60 -14.29 -42.63
C ALA A 34 18.23 -14.64 -41.17
N ASP A 35 17.76 -15.86 -41.03
CA ASP A 35 17.77 -16.68 -39.82
C ASP A 35 19.21 -16.78 -39.29
N ASP A 36 19.51 -16.10 -38.18
CA ASP A 36 20.62 -16.43 -37.30
C ASP A 36 20.03 -17.13 -36.06
N ASP A 37 19.99 -18.45 -36.14
CA ASP A 37 19.89 -19.35 -35.00
C ASP A 37 21.13 -19.16 -34.12
N ALA A 38 21.09 -18.19 -33.22
CA ALA A 38 22.09 -18.06 -32.18
C ALA A 38 21.88 -19.19 -31.17
N ASP A 39 22.73 -20.18 -31.30
CA ASP A 39 22.95 -21.29 -30.37
C ASP A 39 22.91 -20.81 -28.91
N ARG A 40 21.78 -21.06 -28.22
CA ARG A 40 21.63 -20.86 -26.79
C ARG A 40 22.37 -21.96 -26.05
N THR A 41 23.68 -21.86 -26.03
CA THR A 41 24.49 -22.62 -25.09
C THR A 41 24.08 -22.17 -23.69
N SER A 42 23.54 -23.11 -22.91
CA SER A 42 23.23 -22.98 -21.49
C SER A 42 24.52 -22.83 -20.67
N GLY A 43 25.20 -21.69 -20.83
CA GLY A 43 26.29 -21.26 -19.97
C GLY A 43 25.71 -20.92 -18.61
N ARG A 44 26.29 -21.47 -17.55
CA ARG A 44 26.00 -21.07 -16.17
C ARG A 44 26.11 -19.55 -16.05
N ALA A 45 24.99 -18.84 -15.94
CA ALA A 45 24.93 -17.38 -15.82
C ALA A 45 25.65 -16.85 -14.56
N GLY A 46 25.99 -17.71 -13.61
CA GLY A 46 26.69 -17.33 -12.38
C GLY A 46 28.19 -17.04 -12.53
N GLY A 47 28.83 -17.34 -13.67
CA GLY A 47 30.29 -17.27 -13.79
C GLY A 47 30.90 -15.88 -13.91
N ILE A 48 30.14 -14.86 -14.29
CA ILE A 48 30.64 -13.48 -14.53
C ILE A 48 30.26 -12.46 -13.44
N TRP A 49 29.30 -12.76 -12.60
CA TRP A 49 28.75 -11.86 -11.60
C TRP A 49 29.50 -11.94 -10.28
N ALA A 50 29.72 -10.79 -9.64
CA ALA A 50 30.03 -10.68 -8.22
C ALA A 50 28.71 -10.50 -7.43
N GLU A 51 28.52 -11.22 -6.35
CA GLU A 51 27.39 -11.03 -5.45
C GLU A 51 27.73 -9.93 -4.43
N ILE A 52 26.95 -8.83 -4.42
CA ILE A 52 26.95 -7.88 -3.32
C ILE A 52 25.64 -8.10 -2.54
N ARG A 53 25.76 -8.50 -1.27
CA ARG A 53 24.63 -8.77 -0.42
C ARG A 53 24.54 -7.76 0.71
N VAL A 54 23.42 -7.04 0.79
CA VAL A 54 23.14 -6.12 1.91
C VAL A 54 22.29 -6.84 2.94
N ILE A 55 22.75 -6.87 4.19
CA ILE A 55 22.11 -7.59 5.30
C ILE A 55 21.85 -6.66 6.48
N ASP A 56 20.74 -6.92 7.18
CA ASP A 56 20.44 -6.32 8.48
C ASP A 56 21.46 -6.84 9.51
N SER A 57 22.14 -5.93 10.23
CA SER A 57 23.20 -6.28 11.18
C SER A 57 22.71 -7.12 12.37
N ASP A 58 21.42 -7.00 12.71
CA ASP A 58 20.87 -7.65 13.91
C ASP A 58 20.31 -9.04 13.58
N THR A 59 19.77 -9.23 12.37
CA THR A 59 19.10 -10.48 11.97
C THR A 59 19.87 -11.31 10.95
N GLY A 60 20.83 -10.71 10.23
CA GLY A 60 21.53 -11.33 9.10
C GLY A 60 20.68 -11.53 7.85
N ARG A 61 19.41 -11.09 7.87
CA ARG A 61 18.49 -11.19 6.74
C ARG A 61 18.89 -10.19 5.65
N GLY A 62 18.75 -10.59 4.38
CA GLY A 62 18.90 -9.68 3.25
C GLY A 62 17.90 -8.52 3.29
N VAL A 63 18.35 -7.30 3.00
CA VAL A 63 17.51 -6.10 3.03
C VAL A 63 17.19 -5.68 1.60
N PRO A 64 15.93 -5.75 1.15
CA PRO A 64 15.50 -5.27 -0.16
C PRO A 64 15.51 -3.74 -0.21
N LEU A 65 15.46 -3.17 -1.41
CA LEU A 65 15.32 -1.72 -1.63
C LEU A 65 16.47 -0.90 -1.02
N VAL A 66 17.69 -1.44 -1.01
CA VAL A 66 18.89 -0.70 -0.67
C VAL A 66 19.56 -0.20 -1.95
N GLU A 67 19.76 1.11 -2.06
CA GLU A 67 20.48 1.72 -3.16
C GLU A 67 22.00 1.71 -2.86
N LEU A 68 22.77 1.18 -3.80
CA LEU A 68 24.22 1.21 -3.84
C LEU A 68 24.64 2.10 -5.01
N GLU A 69 25.37 3.19 -4.73
CA GLU A 69 25.79 4.14 -5.75
C GLU A 69 27.31 4.25 -5.76
N THR A 70 27.93 4.01 -6.92
CA THR A 70 29.38 4.17 -7.11
C THR A 70 29.77 5.65 -7.21
N VAL A 71 31.06 5.96 -7.06
CA VAL A 71 31.59 7.34 -7.16
C VAL A 71 31.26 7.99 -8.51
N ASN A 72 31.20 7.20 -9.57
CA ASN A 72 30.83 7.67 -10.91
C ASN A 72 29.34 7.61 -11.23
N GLY A 73 28.49 7.45 -10.20
CA GLY A 73 27.02 7.60 -10.32
C GLY A 73 26.26 6.38 -10.84
N LEU A 74 26.89 5.19 -10.92
CA LEU A 74 26.16 3.95 -11.25
C LEU A 74 25.33 3.52 -10.04
N LYS A 75 24.03 3.28 -10.26
CA LYS A 75 23.07 2.93 -9.22
C LYS A 75 22.58 1.49 -9.37
N PHE A 76 22.63 0.77 -8.26
CA PHE A 76 22.11 -0.58 -8.11
C PHE A 76 21.12 -0.61 -6.94
N VAL A 77 20.07 -1.40 -7.02
CA VAL A 77 19.11 -1.55 -5.94
C VAL A 77 18.94 -3.03 -5.64
N THR A 78 19.06 -3.41 -4.38
CA THR A 78 18.96 -4.81 -3.96
C THR A 78 17.57 -5.38 -4.23
N ASP A 79 17.51 -6.63 -4.71
CA ASP A 79 16.30 -7.42 -4.88
C ASP A 79 15.68 -7.85 -3.53
N ASN A 80 14.59 -8.64 -3.57
CA ASN A 80 13.91 -9.09 -2.35
C ASN A 80 14.78 -9.93 -1.40
N ALA A 81 15.86 -10.52 -1.90
CA ALA A 81 16.84 -11.26 -1.08
C ALA A 81 18.00 -10.36 -0.59
N GLY A 82 17.95 -9.07 -0.85
CA GLY A 82 19.01 -8.13 -0.48
C GLY A 82 20.26 -8.26 -1.35
N ARG A 83 20.15 -8.72 -2.60
CA ARG A 83 21.28 -9.00 -3.50
C ARG A 83 21.34 -8.03 -4.66
N VAL A 84 22.56 -7.80 -5.13
CA VAL A 84 22.91 -7.18 -6.41
C VAL A 84 23.85 -8.12 -7.16
N ALA A 85 23.51 -8.49 -8.37
CA ALA A 85 24.40 -9.13 -9.33
C ALA A 85 25.23 -8.01 -10.00
N PHE A 86 26.46 -7.84 -9.55
CA PHE A 86 27.34 -6.77 -10.00
C PHE A 86 28.28 -7.27 -11.10
N HIS A 87 28.28 -6.57 -12.24
CA HIS A 87 29.24 -6.80 -13.32
C HIS A 87 29.45 -5.51 -14.12
N GLU A 88 30.48 -4.74 -13.72
CA GLU A 88 30.95 -3.56 -14.44
C GLU A 88 32.39 -3.79 -14.84
N PRO A 89 32.69 -4.03 -16.13
CA PRO A 89 34.02 -4.47 -16.59
C PRO A 89 35.20 -3.62 -16.08
N GLY A 90 35.03 -2.29 -16.04
CA GLY A 90 36.07 -1.37 -15.55
C GLY A 90 36.23 -1.35 -14.03
N LEU A 91 35.30 -1.96 -13.27
CA LEU A 91 35.31 -1.93 -11.81
C LEU A 91 35.55 -3.33 -11.18
N MET A 92 35.48 -4.41 -11.97
CA MET A 92 35.73 -5.76 -11.48
C MET A 92 37.21 -5.90 -11.05
N GLY A 93 37.41 -6.55 -9.90
CA GLY A 93 38.72 -6.78 -9.31
C GLY A 93 39.40 -5.52 -8.72
N ARG A 94 38.73 -4.38 -8.73
CA ARG A 94 39.23 -3.11 -8.16
C ARG A 94 38.46 -2.77 -6.89
N GLU A 95 39.07 -2.00 -5.99
CA GLU A 95 38.39 -1.44 -4.82
C GLU A 95 37.44 -0.34 -5.29
N VAL A 96 36.12 -0.53 -5.02
CA VAL A 96 35.04 0.38 -5.39
C VAL A 96 34.36 0.88 -4.11
N PHE A 97 34.19 2.18 -3.98
CA PHE A 97 33.38 2.75 -2.91
C PHE A 97 31.92 2.81 -3.33
N PHE A 98 31.03 2.22 -2.52
CA PHE A 98 29.59 2.31 -2.66
C PHE A 98 29.02 3.21 -1.58
N THR A 99 28.36 4.30 -1.96
CA THR A 99 27.43 5.01 -1.09
C THR A 99 26.20 4.12 -0.87
N VAL A 100 25.78 3.94 0.39
CA VAL A 100 24.66 3.06 0.77
C VAL A 100 23.51 3.90 1.29
N LYS A 101 22.34 3.82 0.63
CA LYS A 101 21.12 4.52 1.03
C LYS A 101 19.97 3.53 1.22
N SER A 102 19.21 3.65 2.30
CA SER A 102 18.03 2.83 2.54
C SER A 102 17.08 3.51 3.52
N HIS A 103 15.80 3.60 3.15
CA HIS A 103 14.78 4.13 4.05
C HIS A 103 14.67 3.27 5.31
N GLY A 104 14.58 3.93 6.46
CA GLY A 104 14.44 3.25 7.75
C GLY A 104 15.64 2.41 8.20
N CYS A 105 16.78 2.54 7.53
CA CYS A 105 18.04 1.92 7.91
C CYS A 105 19.16 2.96 7.99
N GLU A 106 20.24 2.61 8.64
CA GLU A 106 21.42 3.46 8.81
C GLU A 106 22.67 2.73 8.37
N MET A 107 23.50 3.43 7.61
CA MET A 107 24.88 3.08 7.34
C MET A 107 25.81 4.02 8.13
N ARG A 108 26.81 3.46 8.81
CA ARG A 108 27.79 4.26 9.53
C ARG A 108 28.52 5.21 8.56
N LYS A 109 28.65 6.46 8.97
CA LYS A 109 29.44 7.45 8.24
C LYS A 109 30.91 7.36 8.61
N ASP A 110 31.79 7.59 7.65
CA ASP A 110 33.23 7.75 7.88
C ASP A 110 33.57 9.14 8.47
N GLY A 111 34.86 9.40 8.67
CA GLY A 111 35.34 10.67 9.22
C GLY A 111 35.07 11.90 8.34
N PHE A 112 34.73 11.71 7.07
CA PHE A 112 34.37 12.77 6.11
C PHE A 112 32.86 12.90 5.93
N GLY A 113 32.06 12.05 6.60
CA GLY A 113 30.60 12.09 6.56
C GLY A 113 29.97 11.24 5.45
N PHE A 114 30.73 10.45 4.70
CA PHE A 114 30.21 9.54 3.69
C PHE A 114 29.65 8.27 4.32
N ALA A 115 28.39 7.94 4.02
CA ALA A 115 27.73 6.69 4.42
C ALA A 115 27.95 5.64 3.33
N GLY A 116 28.97 4.80 3.47
CA GLY A 116 29.33 3.84 2.43
C GLY A 116 30.38 2.83 2.87
N VAL A 117 30.79 2.01 1.92
CA VAL A 117 31.74 0.92 2.12
C VAL A 117 32.57 0.67 0.87
N ARG A 118 33.83 0.24 1.07
CA ARG A 118 34.68 -0.24 -0.02
C ARG A 118 34.47 -1.74 -0.22
N VAL A 119 34.29 -2.13 -1.47
CA VAL A 119 34.15 -3.54 -1.90
C VAL A 119 35.05 -3.77 -3.09
N THR A 120 35.70 -4.93 -3.18
CA THR A 120 36.42 -5.37 -4.36
C THR A 120 35.62 -6.48 -5.05
N PRO A 121 34.71 -6.17 -6.00
CA PRO A 121 33.84 -7.16 -6.64
C PRO A 121 34.67 -8.11 -7.51
N ARG A 122 34.55 -9.43 -7.28
CA ARG A 122 35.14 -10.48 -8.12
C ARG A 122 34.10 -11.51 -8.52
N ALA A 123 34.16 -11.94 -9.75
CA ALA A 123 33.25 -12.94 -10.28
C ALA A 123 33.24 -14.21 -9.39
N GLY A 124 32.06 -14.68 -9.02
CA GLY A 124 31.86 -15.83 -8.14
C GLY A 124 32.08 -15.60 -6.65
N GLU A 125 32.53 -14.40 -6.24
CA GLU A 125 32.70 -14.04 -4.81
C GLU A 125 31.48 -13.29 -4.25
N ILE A 126 31.27 -13.39 -2.93
CA ILE A 126 30.22 -12.73 -2.18
C ILE A 126 30.83 -11.66 -1.27
N SER A 127 30.32 -10.44 -1.39
CA SER A 127 30.64 -9.33 -0.50
C SER A 127 29.43 -8.94 0.33
N ASN A 128 29.53 -8.98 1.67
CA ASN A 128 28.45 -8.62 2.56
C ASN A 128 28.59 -7.19 3.05
N ILE A 129 27.52 -6.39 2.91
CA ILE A 129 27.38 -5.04 3.45
C ILE A 129 26.37 -5.10 4.60
N LYS A 130 26.75 -4.65 5.80
CA LYS A 130 25.87 -4.62 6.97
C LYS A 130 25.28 -3.23 7.15
N ILE A 131 23.96 -3.15 7.29
CA ILE A 131 23.24 -1.94 7.66
C ILE A 131 22.40 -2.17 8.90
N LYS A 132 22.12 -1.11 9.66
CA LYS A 132 21.34 -1.20 10.90
C LYS A 132 19.93 -0.67 10.69
N ARG A 133 18.92 -1.47 11.01
CA ARG A 133 17.51 -1.05 10.95
C ARG A 133 17.20 -0.04 12.06
N LYS A 134 16.52 1.05 11.71
CA LYS A 134 15.97 2.08 12.60
C LYS A 134 14.46 2.00 12.76
N ASN A 135 13.77 1.55 11.71
CA ASN A 135 12.34 1.32 11.77
C ASN A 135 12.00 0.22 12.79
N VAL A 136 10.90 0.40 13.52
CA VAL A 136 10.38 -0.64 14.42
C VAL A 136 9.90 -1.84 13.60
N ALA A 137 9.13 -1.58 12.52
CA ALA A 137 8.75 -2.60 11.57
C ALA A 137 9.89 -2.94 10.62
N GLU A 138 9.98 -4.20 10.22
CA GLU A 138 10.97 -4.70 9.28
C GLU A 138 10.40 -4.76 7.87
N ARG A 139 11.11 -4.16 6.90
CA ARG A 139 10.79 -4.29 5.48
C ARG A 139 11.14 -5.68 4.97
N LEU A 140 10.15 -6.42 4.49
CA LEU A 140 10.34 -7.81 4.09
C LEU A 140 10.68 -7.94 2.61
N CYS A 141 9.82 -7.43 1.74
CA CYS A 141 9.94 -7.59 0.30
C CYS A 141 9.05 -6.61 -0.44
N ARG A 142 9.31 -6.45 -1.72
CA ARG A 142 8.39 -5.90 -2.69
C ARG A 142 7.44 -7.01 -3.15
N LEU A 143 6.14 -6.73 -3.19
CA LEU A 143 5.11 -7.70 -3.54
C LEU A 143 4.73 -7.66 -5.03
N THR A 144 4.81 -6.49 -5.67
CA THR A 144 4.35 -6.26 -7.05
C THR A 144 5.47 -5.77 -7.95
N GLY A 145 5.24 -5.78 -9.26
CA GLY A 145 6.17 -5.30 -10.26
C GLY A 145 7.18 -6.34 -10.74
N GLU A 146 8.02 -5.95 -11.69
CA GLU A 146 9.01 -6.80 -12.33
C GLU A 146 10.29 -6.99 -11.50
N GLY A 147 11.02 -8.06 -11.74
CA GLY A 147 12.35 -8.25 -11.19
C GLY A 147 12.41 -8.41 -9.67
N LEU A 148 11.38 -9.00 -9.04
CA LEU A 148 11.33 -9.23 -7.59
C LEU A 148 12.59 -9.92 -7.05
N TYR A 149 13.13 -10.87 -7.80
CA TYR A 149 14.34 -11.64 -7.50
C TYR A 149 15.33 -11.65 -8.67
N ARG A 150 15.37 -10.57 -9.46
CA ARG A 150 16.21 -10.49 -10.66
C ARG A 150 17.67 -10.84 -10.39
N ASP A 151 18.24 -10.21 -9.40
CA ASP A 151 19.67 -10.34 -9.10
C ASP A 151 19.98 -11.73 -8.53
N SER A 152 19.08 -12.27 -7.71
CA SER A 152 19.16 -13.66 -7.25
C SER A 152 19.16 -14.65 -8.41
N VAL A 153 18.29 -14.46 -9.42
CA VAL A 153 18.25 -15.33 -10.62
C VAL A 153 19.54 -15.23 -11.44
N LEU A 154 20.07 -14.01 -11.66
CA LEU A 154 21.33 -13.79 -12.37
C LEU A 154 22.53 -14.45 -11.67
N LEU A 155 22.50 -14.52 -10.33
CA LEU A 155 23.49 -15.18 -9.49
C LEU A 155 23.30 -16.71 -9.40
N GLY A 156 22.26 -17.26 -10.02
CA GLY A 156 21.96 -18.68 -10.01
C GLY A 156 21.27 -19.20 -8.74
N HIS A 157 20.77 -18.29 -7.88
CA HIS A 157 19.96 -18.70 -6.73
C HIS A 157 18.54 -19.07 -7.16
N LYS A 158 17.90 -19.99 -6.40
CA LYS A 158 16.49 -20.35 -6.59
C LYS A 158 15.61 -19.44 -5.73
N PRO A 159 14.80 -18.55 -6.33
CA PRO A 159 13.84 -17.73 -5.58
C PRO A 159 12.71 -18.55 -4.95
N PRO A 160 12.06 -18.03 -3.90
CA PRO A 160 10.91 -18.70 -3.28
C PRO A 160 9.61 -18.62 -4.09
N LEU A 161 9.54 -17.71 -5.07
CA LEU A 161 8.35 -17.49 -5.89
C LEU A 161 8.41 -18.30 -7.19
N PRO A 162 7.27 -18.82 -7.68
CA PRO A 162 7.21 -19.55 -8.96
C PRO A 162 7.47 -18.63 -10.16
N ASP A 163 7.01 -17.38 -10.12
CA ASP A 163 7.32 -16.34 -11.11
C ASP A 163 8.02 -15.16 -10.43
N PRO A 164 9.36 -15.20 -10.31
CA PRO A 164 10.13 -14.20 -9.57
C PRO A 164 10.49 -12.95 -10.38
N LEU A 165 10.17 -12.90 -11.68
CA LEU A 165 10.67 -11.87 -12.58
C LEU A 165 9.60 -10.91 -13.09
N GLY A 166 8.39 -11.37 -13.37
CA GLY A 166 7.41 -10.49 -14.00
C GLY A 166 5.97 -10.99 -13.96
N PRO A 167 5.43 -11.30 -12.77
CA PRO A 167 4.09 -11.85 -12.68
C PRO A 167 3.05 -10.91 -13.31
N GLY A 168 2.21 -11.43 -14.18
CA GLY A 168 1.14 -10.68 -14.85
C GLY A 168 1.60 -9.57 -15.79
N GLY A 169 2.90 -9.48 -16.15
CA GLY A 169 3.45 -8.41 -16.99
C GLY A 169 3.43 -7.02 -16.31
N VAL A 170 3.29 -6.99 -15.00
CA VAL A 170 3.11 -5.76 -14.19
C VAL A 170 4.45 -5.13 -13.88
N ALA A 171 4.58 -3.81 -14.11
CA ALA A 171 5.75 -3.01 -13.73
C ALA A 171 5.61 -2.34 -12.36
N GLY A 172 4.38 -2.05 -11.94
CA GLY A 172 4.06 -1.43 -10.65
C GLY A 172 2.57 -1.33 -10.45
N GLN A 173 2.13 -1.24 -9.18
CA GLN A 173 0.72 -1.17 -8.79
C GLN A 173 0.54 -0.39 -7.50
N ASP A 174 -0.67 0.18 -7.33
CA ASP A 174 -1.04 0.87 -6.10
C ASP A 174 -2.31 0.32 -5.44
N SER A 175 -2.57 0.77 -4.19
CA SER A 175 -3.88 0.71 -3.54
C SER A 175 -4.48 -0.68 -3.42
N VAL A 176 -3.79 -1.58 -2.72
CA VAL A 176 -4.26 -2.97 -2.52
C VAL A 176 -5.59 -3.05 -1.79
N GLN A 177 -6.46 -3.91 -2.28
CA GLN A 177 -7.67 -4.41 -1.62
C GLN A 177 -7.61 -5.93 -1.60
N ALA A 178 -7.96 -6.56 -0.48
CA ALA A 178 -7.92 -8.01 -0.36
C ALA A 178 -9.09 -8.56 0.46
N ALA A 179 -9.63 -9.69 0.03
CA ALA A 179 -10.65 -10.44 0.76
C ALA A 179 -10.44 -11.93 0.58
N ILE A 180 -10.75 -12.70 1.63
CA ILE A 180 -10.87 -14.16 1.50
C ILE A 180 -12.24 -14.43 0.87
N TYR A 181 -12.23 -15.19 -0.22
CA TYR A 181 -13.43 -15.60 -0.94
C TYR A 181 -13.20 -16.98 -1.56
N ARG A 182 -14.13 -17.94 -1.34
CA ARG A 182 -14.05 -19.29 -1.90
C ARG A 182 -12.69 -19.98 -1.72
N ASP A 183 -12.21 -20.02 -0.50
CA ASP A 183 -10.96 -20.69 -0.11
C ASP A 183 -9.67 -20.15 -0.75
N LYS A 184 -9.73 -18.93 -1.29
CA LYS A 184 -8.57 -18.18 -1.79
C LYS A 184 -8.56 -16.76 -1.23
N VAL A 185 -7.40 -16.11 -1.25
CA VAL A 185 -7.32 -14.65 -1.11
C VAL A 185 -7.45 -14.05 -2.50
N TYR A 186 -8.40 -13.14 -2.67
CA TYR A 186 -8.58 -12.30 -3.85
C TYR A 186 -7.95 -10.96 -3.59
N TRP A 187 -7.10 -10.53 -4.50
CA TRP A 187 -6.34 -9.29 -4.45
C TRP A 187 -6.74 -8.39 -5.60
N PHE A 188 -6.90 -7.10 -5.32
CA PHE A 188 -7.20 -6.11 -6.34
C PHE A 188 -6.34 -4.87 -6.09
N TRP A 189 -5.89 -4.25 -7.18
CA TRP A 189 -5.07 -3.05 -7.14
C TRP A 189 -5.68 -1.96 -8.00
N GLY A 190 -5.36 -0.71 -7.68
CA GLY A 190 -5.72 0.45 -8.48
C GLY A 190 -4.96 0.51 -9.81
N ASP A 191 -4.37 1.66 -10.09
CA ASP A 191 -3.63 1.85 -11.33
C ASP A 191 -2.44 0.89 -11.41
N THR A 192 -2.29 0.25 -12.60
CA THR A 192 -1.30 -0.81 -12.83
C THR A 192 -0.46 -0.49 -14.04
N LEU A 193 0.86 -0.36 -13.87
CA LEU A 193 1.82 -0.06 -14.93
C LEU A 193 2.17 -1.32 -15.73
N ARG A 194 2.36 -1.13 -17.03
CA ARG A 194 2.72 -2.19 -17.99
C ARG A 194 4.21 -2.14 -18.30
N MET A 195 4.88 -3.30 -18.38
CA MET A 195 6.29 -3.34 -18.78
C MET A 195 6.53 -2.98 -20.25
N SER A 196 5.57 -3.28 -21.12
CA SER A 196 5.70 -3.05 -22.56
C SER A 196 5.41 -1.63 -23.03
N TYR A 197 4.81 -0.77 -22.17
CA TYR A 197 4.44 0.59 -22.50
C TYR A 197 4.19 1.42 -21.23
N PRO A 198 4.52 2.73 -21.21
CA PRO A 198 4.36 3.58 -20.01
C PRO A 198 2.93 3.70 -19.47
N LEU A 199 1.93 3.54 -20.33
CA LEU A 199 0.53 3.51 -19.92
C LEU A 199 0.12 2.08 -19.57
N GLY A 200 -0.53 1.92 -18.45
CA GLY A 200 -0.91 0.65 -17.89
C GLY A 200 -2.40 0.34 -18.00
N LEU A 201 -2.89 -0.30 -16.96
CA LEU A 201 -4.28 -0.63 -16.75
C LEU A 201 -4.87 0.27 -15.65
N PHE A 202 -5.91 1.03 -15.97
CA PHE A 202 -6.61 1.97 -15.07
C PHE A 202 -8.03 1.51 -14.73
N ARG A 203 -8.28 0.20 -14.72
CA ARG A 203 -9.59 -0.41 -14.45
C ARG A 203 -9.47 -1.63 -13.57
N VAL A 204 -8.69 -1.50 -12.51
CA VAL A 204 -8.44 -2.51 -11.48
C VAL A 204 -7.76 -3.77 -12.05
N ALA A 205 -6.58 -4.07 -11.60
CA ALA A 205 -5.95 -5.36 -11.81
C ALA A 205 -6.35 -6.32 -10.67
N GLY A 206 -6.26 -7.61 -10.89
CA GLY A 206 -6.55 -8.60 -9.86
C GLY A 206 -5.71 -9.86 -9.97
N ALA A 207 -5.61 -10.55 -8.83
CA ALA A 207 -4.97 -11.85 -8.71
C ALA A 207 -5.64 -12.69 -7.62
N THR A 208 -5.35 -13.98 -7.59
CA THR A 208 -5.62 -14.84 -6.44
C THR A 208 -4.33 -15.36 -5.84
N SER A 209 -4.39 -15.80 -4.59
CA SER A 209 -3.35 -16.60 -3.95
C SER A 209 -3.98 -17.62 -3.00
N PRO A 210 -3.25 -18.71 -2.63
CA PRO A 210 -3.67 -19.55 -1.51
C PRO A 210 -3.82 -18.72 -0.22
N ILE A 211 -4.71 -19.14 0.68
CA ILE A 211 -4.75 -18.60 2.04
C ILE A 211 -3.50 -19.11 2.77
N PRO A 212 -2.65 -18.22 3.32
CA PRO A 212 -1.46 -18.67 4.01
C PRO A 212 -1.78 -19.47 5.28
N ASP A 213 -1.15 -20.63 5.42
CA ASP A 213 -1.20 -21.35 6.70
C ASP A 213 -0.19 -20.74 7.67
N ALA A 214 -0.69 -20.17 8.77
CA ALA A 214 0.14 -19.54 9.80
C ALA A 214 1.12 -20.53 10.48
N LYS A 215 0.88 -21.84 10.38
CA LYS A 215 1.74 -22.89 10.96
C LYS A 215 2.77 -23.44 9.97
N ASP A 216 2.58 -23.22 8.66
CA ASP A 216 3.53 -23.68 7.65
C ASP A 216 4.60 -22.60 7.40
N PRO A 217 5.89 -22.88 7.68
CA PRO A 217 6.98 -21.95 7.37
C PRO A 217 7.10 -21.61 5.89
N LYS A 218 6.63 -22.47 4.98
CA LYS A 218 6.64 -22.21 3.54
C LYS A 218 5.61 -21.15 3.12
N SER A 219 4.62 -20.91 3.94
CA SER A 219 3.63 -19.85 3.78
C SER A 219 4.06 -18.51 4.40
N ASP A 220 5.33 -18.38 4.83
CA ASP A 220 5.86 -17.11 5.37
C ASP A 220 5.89 -16.05 4.24
N PRO A 221 5.17 -14.93 4.39
CA PRO A 221 5.11 -13.90 3.37
C PRO A 221 6.43 -13.12 3.22
N ALA A 222 7.44 -13.39 4.05
CA ALA A 222 8.75 -12.72 3.96
C ALA A 222 9.46 -12.94 2.61
N GLY A 223 9.12 -14.01 1.89
CA GLY A 223 9.59 -14.28 0.53
C GLY A 223 8.73 -13.68 -0.59
N GLY A 224 7.65 -13.00 -0.25
CA GLY A 224 6.65 -12.51 -1.19
C GLY A 224 5.40 -13.39 -1.25
N ILE A 225 4.44 -13.00 -2.07
CA ILE A 225 3.17 -13.72 -2.28
C ILE A 225 3.14 -14.24 -3.72
N ALA A 226 2.83 -15.52 -3.89
CA ALA A 226 2.68 -16.13 -5.22
C ALA A 226 1.33 -15.74 -5.83
N TYR A 227 1.29 -14.60 -6.49
CA TYR A 227 0.09 -14.10 -7.16
C TYR A 227 -0.19 -14.86 -8.46
N GLU A 228 -1.41 -15.36 -8.60
CA GLU A 228 -1.99 -15.85 -9.85
C GLU A 228 -2.82 -14.73 -10.47
N TYR A 229 -2.21 -13.89 -11.30
CA TYR A 229 -2.90 -12.75 -11.92
C TYR A 229 -3.98 -13.19 -12.91
N PHE A 230 -5.10 -12.48 -12.89
CA PHE A 230 -6.05 -12.52 -13.99
C PHE A 230 -5.45 -11.79 -15.19
N VAL A 231 -5.10 -12.53 -16.23
CA VAL A 231 -4.39 -12.00 -17.40
C VAL A 231 -5.24 -12.06 -18.66
N ASP A 232 -4.98 -11.13 -19.57
CA ASP A 232 -5.49 -11.22 -20.93
C ASP A 232 -4.75 -12.34 -21.69
N PRO A 233 -5.46 -13.28 -22.32
CA PRO A 233 -4.83 -14.45 -22.94
C PRO A 233 -3.89 -14.12 -24.10
N LYS A 234 -4.08 -12.97 -24.77
CA LYS A 234 -3.25 -12.55 -25.92
C LYS A 234 -2.01 -11.79 -25.47
N SER A 235 -2.21 -10.75 -24.64
CA SER A 235 -1.11 -9.88 -24.21
C SER A 235 -0.32 -10.45 -23.03
N LYS A 236 -0.87 -11.44 -22.29
CA LYS A 236 -0.33 -11.95 -21.01
C LYS A 236 -0.17 -10.88 -19.92
N PHE A 237 -0.71 -9.70 -20.12
CA PHE A 237 -0.76 -8.63 -19.14
C PHE A 237 -2.01 -8.75 -18.27
N ALA A 238 -1.93 -8.28 -17.03
CA ALA A 238 -3.07 -8.17 -16.12
C ALA A 238 -4.28 -7.53 -16.82
N ARG A 239 -5.46 -8.18 -16.72
CA ARG A 239 -6.67 -7.71 -17.36
C ARG A 239 -7.51 -6.85 -16.42
N ALA A 240 -8.41 -6.06 -17.01
CA ALA A 240 -9.36 -5.24 -16.27
C ALA A 240 -10.34 -6.12 -15.46
N MET A 241 -10.40 -5.91 -14.14
CA MET A 241 -11.34 -6.61 -13.25
C MET A 241 -12.68 -5.88 -13.10
N MET A 242 -12.76 -4.63 -13.57
CA MET A 242 -14.01 -3.88 -13.73
C MET A 242 -14.00 -3.13 -15.06
N PRO A 243 -14.18 -3.83 -16.19
CA PRO A 243 -13.92 -3.30 -17.52
C PRO A 243 -14.87 -2.18 -17.93
N LEU A 244 -16.17 -2.22 -17.55
CA LEU A 244 -17.21 -1.26 -17.96
C LEU A 244 -17.11 -0.93 -19.47
N ALA A 245 -17.13 -1.96 -20.32
CA ALA A 245 -16.81 -1.85 -21.76
C ALA A 245 -17.67 -0.83 -22.52
N GLU A 246 -18.93 -0.66 -22.12
CA GLU A 246 -19.86 0.30 -22.71
C GLU A 246 -19.62 1.75 -22.27
N ARG A 247 -18.71 1.97 -21.33
CA ARG A 247 -18.36 3.27 -20.74
C ARG A 247 -16.85 3.44 -20.69
N PRO A 248 -16.19 3.62 -21.85
CA PRO A 248 -14.74 3.55 -21.98
C PRO A 248 -13.99 4.74 -21.36
N GLU A 249 -14.66 5.87 -21.09
CA GLU A 249 -14.00 7.07 -20.60
C GLU A 249 -13.62 6.94 -19.12
N GLY A 250 -12.46 7.46 -18.79
CA GLY A 250 -11.95 7.59 -17.43
C GLY A 250 -11.33 6.33 -16.86
N VAL A 251 -10.86 6.47 -15.63
CA VAL A 251 -10.31 5.39 -14.81
C VAL A 251 -11.41 4.81 -13.91
N VAL A 252 -11.24 3.56 -13.48
CA VAL A 252 -12.14 2.91 -12.53
C VAL A 252 -11.33 2.48 -11.32
N TRP A 253 -11.74 2.93 -10.13
CA TRP A 253 -11.15 2.49 -8.86
C TRP A 253 -12.15 1.66 -8.08
N LEU A 254 -11.63 0.61 -7.45
CA LEU A 254 -12.35 -0.29 -6.56
C LEU A 254 -11.79 -0.13 -5.15
N GLU A 255 -12.68 0.07 -4.18
CA GLU A 255 -12.33 0.17 -2.77
C GLU A 255 -13.25 -0.72 -1.93
N ALA A 256 -12.84 -0.96 -0.69
CA ALA A 256 -13.62 -1.70 0.30
C ALA A 256 -14.09 -3.05 -0.22
N VAL A 257 -13.17 -3.91 -0.61
CA VAL A 257 -13.50 -5.27 -1.06
C VAL A 257 -13.72 -6.17 0.16
N PHE A 258 -14.85 -6.87 0.21
CA PHE A 258 -15.28 -7.74 1.31
C PHE A 258 -16.30 -8.77 0.86
N THR A 259 -16.67 -9.69 1.76
CA THR A 259 -17.70 -10.69 1.50
C THR A 259 -18.88 -10.55 2.46
N VAL A 260 -20.09 -10.75 1.93
CA VAL A 260 -21.34 -10.82 2.72
C VAL A 260 -22.30 -11.85 2.11
N PRO A 261 -23.19 -12.46 2.92
CA PRO A 261 -24.21 -13.36 2.40
C PRO A 261 -25.31 -12.57 1.65
N ASP A 262 -25.80 -13.16 0.55
CA ASP A 262 -27.04 -12.75 -0.09
C ASP A 262 -28.29 -13.31 0.63
N GLN A 263 -29.48 -13.07 0.09
CA GLN A 263 -30.74 -13.53 0.66
C GLN A 263 -30.86 -15.07 0.76
N ARG A 264 -30.06 -15.80 0.00
CA ARG A 264 -30.02 -17.27 0.01
C ARG A 264 -28.92 -17.81 0.92
N GLY A 265 -28.20 -16.91 1.61
CA GLY A 265 -27.03 -17.26 2.43
C GLY A 265 -25.76 -17.53 1.62
N VAL A 266 -25.77 -17.28 0.31
CA VAL A 266 -24.58 -17.46 -0.54
C VAL A 266 -23.65 -16.28 -0.35
N GLU A 267 -22.39 -16.58 -0.05
CA GLU A 267 -21.33 -15.55 0.07
C GLU A 267 -21.09 -14.85 -1.27
N ARG A 268 -21.06 -13.53 -1.26
CA ARG A 268 -20.84 -12.68 -2.42
C ARG A 268 -19.67 -11.74 -2.15
N LEU A 269 -18.79 -11.63 -3.13
CA LEU A 269 -17.67 -10.69 -3.10
C LEU A 269 -18.15 -9.33 -3.62
N VAL A 270 -17.96 -8.30 -2.81
CA VAL A 270 -18.53 -6.95 -2.99
C VAL A 270 -17.41 -5.92 -2.94
N GLY A 271 -17.58 -4.83 -3.67
CA GLY A 271 -16.72 -3.64 -3.58
C GLY A 271 -17.49 -2.36 -3.89
N TRP A 272 -16.98 -1.23 -3.44
CA TRP A 272 -17.42 0.07 -3.93
C TRP A 272 -16.54 0.47 -5.12
N TYR A 273 -17.15 1.04 -6.17
CA TYR A 273 -16.41 1.54 -7.32
C TYR A 273 -16.71 3.00 -7.62
N SER A 274 -15.75 3.66 -8.23
CA SER A 274 -15.95 4.97 -8.87
C SER A 274 -15.30 5.01 -10.24
N ARG A 275 -16.00 5.62 -11.22
CA ARG A 275 -15.43 5.94 -12.53
C ARG A 275 -15.17 7.44 -12.60
N ARG A 276 -13.96 7.83 -12.97
CA ARG A 276 -13.47 9.19 -12.77
C ARG A 276 -12.59 9.66 -13.94
N LYS A 277 -12.50 11.00 -14.06
CA LYS A 277 -11.47 11.66 -14.86
C LYS A 277 -10.26 11.93 -13.97
N GLY A 278 -9.40 10.92 -13.79
CA GLY A 278 -8.28 11.02 -12.86
C GLY A 278 -8.74 11.33 -11.43
N LEU A 279 -8.01 12.20 -10.72
CA LEU A 279 -8.32 12.60 -9.35
C LEU A 279 -9.46 13.63 -9.24
N GLU A 280 -9.85 14.28 -10.35
CA GLU A 280 -10.71 15.47 -10.33
C GLU A 280 -12.19 15.13 -10.30
N GLU A 281 -12.74 14.68 -11.42
CA GLU A 281 -14.17 14.56 -11.65
C GLU A 281 -14.65 13.11 -11.53
N MET A 282 -15.69 12.88 -10.75
CA MET A 282 -16.36 11.59 -10.66
C MET A 282 -17.55 11.56 -11.62
N TYR A 283 -17.55 10.61 -12.56
CA TYR A 283 -18.64 10.42 -13.52
C TYR A 283 -19.75 9.55 -12.94
N GLU A 284 -19.39 8.54 -12.17
CA GLU A 284 -20.32 7.64 -11.47
C GLU A 284 -19.66 6.97 -10.29
N GLN A 285 -20.49 6.48 -9.38
CA GLN A 285 -20.09 5.62 -8.29
C GLN A 285 -21.20 4.61 -7.96
N GLY A 286 -20.82 3.52 -7.32
CA GLY A 286 -21.78 2.50 -6.94
C GLY A 286 -21.15 1.34 -6.19
N ILE A 287 -21.98 0.34 -5.92
CA ILE A 287 -21.59 -0.94 -5.35
C ILE A 287 -21.53 -1.97 -6.47
N ALA A 288 -20.44 -2.70 -6.55
CA ALA A 288 -20.20 -3.74 -7.54
C ALA A 288 -20.18 -5.12 -6.89
N LEU A 289 -20.61 -6.12 -7.63
CA LEU A 289 -20.55 -7.54 -7.27
C LEU A 289 -19.59 -8.25 -8.23
N PHE A 290 -18.82 -9.17 -7.68
CA PHE A 290 -18.01 -10.07 -8.49
C PHE A 290 -18.88 -11.15 -9.15
N ASP A 291 -18.81 -11.23 -10.47
CA ASP A 291 -19.42 -12.28 -11.28
C ASP A 291 -18.42 -13.44 -11.42
N ASP A 292 -18.71 -14.55 -10.79
CA ASP A 292 -17.83 -15.73 -10.77
C ASP A 292 -17.63 -16.39 -12.13
N ALA A 293 -18.61 -16.28 -13.02
CA ALA A 293 -18.52 -16.89 -14.36
C ALA A 293 -17.64 -16.06 -15.30
N LYS A 294 -17.69 -14.73 -15.17
CA LYS A 294 -16.90 -13.80 -15.98
C LYS A 294 -15.57 -13.44 -15.29
N GLU A 295 -15.49 -13.69 -13.98
CA GLU A 295 -14.38 -13.30 -13.10
C GLU A 295 -14.08 -11.79 -13.19
N VAL A 296 -15.10 -10.95 -13.12
CA VAL A 296 -15.02 -9.48 -13.10
C VAL A 296 -16.05 -8.89 -12.17
N PHE A 297 -15.83 -7.65 -11.72
CA PHE A 297 -16.87 -6.88 -11.03
C PHE A 297 -17.84 -6.25 -12.02
N GLU A 298 -19.12 -6.32 -11.67
CA GLU A 298 -20.20 -5.65 -12.40
C GLU A 298 -20.99 -4.71 -11.46
N PRO A 299 -21.49 -3.56 -11.95
CA PRO A 299 -22.32 -2.67 -11.15
C PRO A 299 -23.59 -3.36 -10.67
N ALA A 300 -23.83 -3.39 -9.36
CA ALA A 300 -25.06 -3.92 -8.76
C ALA A 300 -26.01 -2.81 -8.30
N LYS A 301 -25.45 -1.68 -7.83
CA LYS A 301 -26.22 -0.53 -7.37
C LYS A 301 -25.49 0.76 -7.69
N GLN A 302 -26.09 1.61 -8.51
CA GLN A 302 -25.60 2.96 -8.71
C GLN A 302 -25.98 3.85 -7.52
N LEU A 303 -25.05 4.68 -7.06
CA LEU A 303 -25.25 5.65 -5.98
C LEU A 303 -25.26 7.07 -6.55
N ALA A 304 -25.90 8.00 -5.83
CA ALA A 304 -25.86 9.40 -6.19
C ALA A 304 -24.42 9.94 -6.06
N LEU A 305 -23.97 10.79 -6.97
CA LEU A 305 -22.61 11.37 -6.93
C LEU A 305 -22.31 12.13 -5.64
N ARG A 306 -23.34 12.72 -5.03
CA ARG A 306 -23.25 13.42 -3.74
C ARG A 306 -23.19 12.49 -2.51
N GLU A 307 -23.43 11.16 -2.67
CA GLU A 307 -23.34 10.23 -1.54
C GLU A 307 -21.88 10.03 -1.16
N THR A 308 -21.48 10.51 0.01
CA THR A 308 -20.07 10.52 0.42
C THR A 308 -19.73 9.49 1.49
N TRP A 309 -20.72 9.03 2.28
CA TRP A 309 -20.45 8.17 3.42
C TRP A 309 -21.38 6.96 3.58
N ARG A 310 -22.64 6.98 3.06
CA ARG A 310 -23.55 5.83 3.11
C ARG A 310 -23.19 4.80 2.05
N ARG A 311 -21.96 4.33 2.12
CA ARG A 311 -21.36 3.41 1.17
C ARG A 311 -20.16 2.67 1.77
N PRO A 312 -19.74 1.53 1.22
CA PRO A 312 -18.47 0.90 1.60
C PRO A 312 -17.27 1.82 1.37
N SER A 313 -16.29 1.77 2.28
CA SER A 313 -15.03 2.52 2.14
C SER A 313 -13.90 1.87 2.96
N GLY A 314 -12.66 2.13 2.59
CA GLY A 314 -11.46 1.69 3.29
C GLY A 314 -11.29 0.17 3.35
N HIS A 315 -10.95 -0.35 4.51
CA HIS A 315 -10.71 -1.77 4.75
C HIS A 315 -11.72 -2.35 5.73
N PRO A 316 -12.83 -2.95 5.23
CA PRO A 316 -13.97 -3.38 6.06
C PRO A 316 -13.60 -4.37 7.16
N ILE A 317 -14.35 -4.31 8.27
CA ILE A 317 -14.24 -5.24 9.40
C ILE A 317 -15.60 -5.65 9.91
N PHE A 318 -15.71 -6.91 10.41
CA PHE A 318 -16.85 -7.33 11.19
C PHE A 318 -16.64 -6.98 12.67
N TYR A 319 -17.71 -6.54 13.31
CA TYR A 319 -17.70 -6.16 14.72
C TYR A 319 -19.02 -6.52 15.38
N GLU A 320 -18.95 -7.02 16.60
CA GLU A 320 -20.14 -7.29 17.42
C GLU A 320 -20.32 -6.17 18.45
N ASP A 321 -21.47 -5.52 18.43
CA ASP A 321 -21.86 -4.45 19.35
C ASP A 321 -23.20 -4.77 19.99
N GLY A 322 -23.22 -4.95 21.31
CA GLY A 322 -24.44 -5.28 22.04
C GLY A 322 -25.15 -6.55 21.56
N GLY A 323 -24.41 -7.57 21.13
CA GLY A 323 -24.98 -8.82 20.59
C GLY A 323 -25.46 -8.73 19.13
N THR A 324 -25.27 -7.60 18.49
CA THR A 324 -25.57 -7.39 17.06
C THR A 324 -24.28 -7.36 16.26
N ARG A 325 -24.24 -8.14 15.17
CA ARG A 325 -23.11 -8.14 14.23
C ARG A 325 -23.27 -7.03 13.21
N TRP A 326 -22.19 -6.28 13.01
CA TRP A 326 -22.10 -5.16 12.09
C TRP A 326 -20.94 -5.33 11.14
N LEU A 327 -21.06 -4.73 9.97
CA LEU A 327 -19.96 -4.49 9.04
C LEU A 327 -19.59 -3.01 9.13
N LEU A 328 -18.33 -2.73 9.49
CA LEU A 328 -17.82 -1.38 9.67
C LEU A 328 -16.90 -0.99 8.52
N PHE A 329 -16.97 0.27 8.12
CA PHE A 329 -16.22 0.89 7.03
C PHE A 329 -15.50 2.17 7.48
N GLY A 330 -14.42 2.51 6.79
CA GLY A 330 -13.66 3.75 6.96
C GLY A 330 -12.18 3.56 6.71
N SER A 331 -11.49 4.65 6.49
CA SER A 331 -10.03 4.67 6.32
C SER A 331 -9.44 5.93 6.96
N PRO A 332 -8.57 5.79 7.98
CA PRO A 332 -8.24 4.54 8.67
C PRO A 332 -9.29 4.12 9.71
N ASN A 333 -10.19 5.03 10.12
CA ASN A 333 -11.11 4.81 11.22
C ASN A 333 -12.42 4.20 10.73
N PRO A 334 -12.85 3.04 11.24
CA PRO A 334 -14.11 2.41 10.86
C PRO A 334 -15.29 3.11 11.55
N ASN A 335 -15.72 4.23 11.00
CA ASN A 335 -16.71 5.17 11.55
C ASN A 335 -18.06 5.17 10.82
N VAL A 336 -18.28 4.20 9.93
CA VAL A 336 -19.57 3.93 9.28
C VAL A 336 -19.89 2.46 9.48
N ARG A 337 -21.16 2.10 9.74
CA ARG A 337 -21.60 0.72 9.88
C ARG A 337 -22.88 0.42 9.13
N VAL A 338 -23.09 -0.86 8.81
CA VAL A 338 -24.30 -1.40 8.19
C VAL A 338 -24.50 -2.84 8.66
N PRO A 339 -25.74 -3.39 8.72
CA PRO A 339 -25.92 -4.82 8.94
C PRO A 339 -25.23 -5.65 7.85
N PRO A 340 -24.61 -6.81 8.18
CA PRO A 340 -23.70 -7.51 7.28
C PRO A 340 -24.43 -8.45 6.30
N THR A 341 -25.38 -7.92 5.54
CA THR A 341 -26.06 -8.63 4.44
C THR A 341 -25.96 -7.85 3.14
N LEU A 342 -25.99 -8.53 2.01
CA LEU A 342 -25.93 -7.88 0.71
C LEU A 342 -27.06 -6.86 0.53
N GLN A 343 -28.27 -7.19 0.96
CA GLN A 343 -29.42 -6.29 0.85
C GLN A 343 -29.21 -5.00 1.63
N ASP A 344 -28.72 -5.08 2.86
CA ASP A 344 -28.44 -3.90 3.68
C ASP A 344 -27.30 -3.06 3.10
N VAL A 345 -26.24 -3.70 2.60
CA VAL A 345 -25.11 -3.02 1.96
C VAL A 345 -25.54 -2.23 0.71
N LEU A 346 -26.52 -2.75 -0.04
CA LEU A 346 -27.04 -2.08 -1.24
C LEU A 346 -28.00 -0.91 -0.95
N ASP A 347 -28.43 -0.74 0.30
CA ASP A 347 -29.37 0.31 0.70
C ASP A 347 -28.70 1.41 1.54
N PRO A 348 -28.46 2.61 0.98
CA PRO A 348 -27.87 3.73 1.72
C PRO A 348 -28.63 4.11 3.01
N ALA A 349 -29.93 3.85 3.11
CA ALA A 349 -30.74 4.15 4.30
C ALA A 349 -30.42 3.25 5.51
N ARG A 350 -29.69 2.15 5.29
CA ARG A 350 -29.29 1.20 6.33
C ARG A 350 -28.00 1.58 7.04
N TYR A 351 -27.25 2.53 6.48
CA TYR A 351 -25.95 2.95 7.03
C TYR A 351 -26.11 3.88 8.22
N GLU A 352 -25.24 3.70 9.19
CA GLU A 352 -25.12 4.55 10.38
C GLU A 352 -23.69 5.09 10.48
N ALA A 353 -23.55 6.36 10.83
CA ALA A 353 -22.29 7.03 11.08
C ALA A 353 -21.98 7.10 12.57
N PHE A 354 -20.74 6.85 12.95
CA PHE A 354 -20.22 7.13 14.27
C PHE A 354 -19.78 8.59 14.34
N THR A 355 -20.48 9.38 15.12
CA THR A 355 -20.31 10.83 15.13
C THR A 355 -20.63 11.44 16.49
N CYS A 356 -19.96 12.54 16.80
CA CYS A 356 -20.34 13.44 17.89
C CYS A 356 -20.80 14.81 17.33
N ALA A 357 -21.19 14.88 16.06
CA ALA A 357 -21.74 16.11 15.51
C ALA A 357 -23.17 16.37 15.99
N LYS A 358 -23.52 17.63 16.25
CA LYS A 358 -24.90 18.07 16.49
C LYS A 358 -25.57 18.65 15.25
N ALA A 359 -24.77 18.98 14.22
CA ALA A 359 -25.25 19.52 12.95
C ALA A 359 -24.30 19.14 11.81
N ALA A 360 -24.81 19.21 10.58
CA ALA A 360 -24.02 19.05 9.36
C ALA A 360 -24.11 20.31 8.48
N LYS A 361 -23.05 20.56 7.72
CA LYS A 361 -23.04 21.52 6.62
C LYS A 361 -22.81 20.77 5.32
N GLY A 362 -23.91 20.47 4.60
CA GLY A 362 -23.90 19.51 3.51
C GLY A 362 -23.54 18.11 4.05
N GLU A 363 -22.59 17.44 3.40
CA GLU A 363 -22.12 16.09 3.77
C GLU A 363 -20.98 16.07 4.82
N LYS A 364 -20.76 17.17 5.56
CA LYS A 364 -19.68 17.27 6.55
C LYS A 364 -20.22 17.63 7.92
N PRO A 365 -19.63 17.07 9.01
CA PRO A 365 -19.90 17.49 10.37
C PRO A 365 -19.55 18.97 10.54
N ALA A 366 -20.43 19.77 11.14
CA ALA A 366 -20.22 21.22 11.31
C ALA A 366 -19.69 21.58 12.69
N GLU A 367 -20.30 21.01 13.74
CA GLU A 367 -19.98 21.31 15.14
C GLU A 367 -20.08 20.06 16.01
N PRO A 368 -19.21 19.92 17.04
CA PRO A 368 -19.33 18.87 18.02
C PRO A 368 -20.52 19.09 18.95
N ASP A 369 -21.19 18.02 19.30
CA ASP A 369 -22.18 17.93 20.36
C ASP A 369 -21.44 17.66 21.68
N LEU A 370 -21.43 18.64 22.58
CA LEU A 370 -20.77 18.53 23.87
C LEU A 370 -21.81 18.37 24.98
N GLY A 371 -21.63 17.36 25.83
CA GLY A 371 -22.42 17.17 27.03
C GLY A 371 -22.22 18.28 28.07
N ALA A 372 -22.98 18.20 29.14
CA ALA A 372 -22.89 19.15 30.26
C ALA A 372 -21.49 19.19 30.92
N ASP A 373 -20.72 18.08 30.81
CA ASP A 373 -19.34 17.95 31.28
C ASP A 373 -18.30 18.46 30.26
N GLY A 374 -18.75 19.00 29.13
CA GLY A 374 -17.89 19.50 28.05
C GLY A 374 -17.24 18.42 27.19
N LYS A 375 -17.61 17.16 27.36
CA LYS A 375 -17.10 16.04 26.54
C LYS A 375 -17.97 15.80 25.32
N PRO A 376 -17.39 15.36 24.17
CA PRO A 376 -18.16 15.02 22.98
C PRO A 376 -19.06 13.80 23.21
N VAL A 377 -20.31 13.90 22.77
CA VAL A 377 -21.31 12.84 22.88
C VAL A 377 -21.26 11.98 21.61
N TRP A 378 -20.53 10.88 21.67
CA TRP A 378 -20.37 9.94 20.56
C TRP A 378 -21.54 8.96 20.48
N ARG A 379 -22.06 8.76 19.26
CA ARG A 379 -23.17 7.84 18.99
C ARG A 379 -23.21 7.36 17.55
N TRP A 380 -23.82 6.22 17.31
CA TRP A 380 -24.20 5.76 15.98
C TRP A 380 -25.54 6.39 15.59
N GLN A 381 -25.64 6.97 14.38
CA GLN A 381 -26.87 7.56 13.88
C GLN A 381 -26.89 7.67 12.35
N LYS A 382 -28.10 7.85 11.77
CA LYS A 382 -28.36 7.84 10.32
C LYS A 382 -28.30 9.21 9.65
N ASP A 383 -28.56 10.27 10.42
CA ASP A 383 -28.90 11.58 9.84
C ASP A 383 -27.71 12.55 9.77
N LEU A 384 -26.62 12.22 10.42
CA LEU A 384 -25.41 13.05 10.43
C LEU A 384 -24.20 12.27 9.91
N PRO A 385 -23.29 12.96 9.20
CA PRO A 385 -22.10 12.31 8.65
C PRO A 385 -21.09 11.89 9.75
N PRO A 386 -20.22 10.92 9.45
CA PRO A 386 -19.20 10.49 10.40
C PRO A 386 -18.16 11.57 10.65
N VAL A 387 -17.62 11.59 11.86
CA VAL A 387 -16.43 12.38 12.20
C VAL A 387 -15.20 11.56 11.83
N ASP A 388 -14.25 12.17 11.13
CA ASP A 388 -12.96 11.61 10.77
C ASP A 388 -11.78 12.40 11.42
N SER A 389 -10.56 11.91 11.25
CA SER A 389 -9.34 12.54 11.75
C SER A 389 -9.17 13.98 11.24
N LYS A 390 -9.59 14.27 10.00
CA LYS A 390 -9.50 15.60 9.40
C LYS A 390 -10.48 16.58 10.02
N THR A 391 -11.72 16.17 10.22
CA THR A 391 -12.77 16.95 10.91
C THR A 391 -12.38 17.24 12.34
N GLU A 392 -11.93 16.20 13.06
CA GLU A 392 -11.48 16.35 14.45
C GLU A 392 -10.29 17.32 14.56
N GLN A 393 -9.31 17.22 13.67
CA GLN A 393 -8.20 18.16 13.61
C GLN A 393 -8.66 19.61 13.39
N GLN A 394 -9.65 19.81 12.53
CA GLN A 394 -10.20 21.15 12.30
C GLN A 394 -10.83 21.69 13.58
N TRP A 395 -11.63 20.89 14.29
CA TRP A 395 -12.25 21.29 15.56
C TRP A 395 -11.23 21.58 16.67
N LEU A 396 -10.14 20.80 16.73
CA LEU A 396 -9.03 21.07 17.64
C LEU A 396 -8.36 22.42 17.33
N LYS A 397 -8.11 22.74 16.05
CA LYS A 397 -7.54 24.03 15.63
C LYS A 397 -8.47 25.22 15.90
N GLU A 398 -9.77 25.00 15.79
CA GLU A 398 -10.81 26.01 16.04
C GLU A 398 -11.16 26.16 17.53
N GLY A 399 -10.56 25.35 18.42
CA GLY A 399 -10.86 25.35 19.85
C GLY A 399 -12.25 24.79 20.19
N LYS A 400 -12.93 24.15 19.23
CA LYS A 400 -14.24 23.52 19.42
C LYS A 400 -14.16 22.19 20.15
N LEU A 401 -12.99 21.54 20.13
CA LEU A 401 -12.71 20.27 20.79
C LEU A 401 -11.39 20.40 21.55
N LYS A 402 -11.35 19.94 22.79
CA LYS A 402 -10.12 19.88 23.59
C LYS A 402 -9.24 18.71 23.16
N PRO A 403 -7.89 18.84 23.21
CA PRO A 403 -6.96 17.76 22.81
C PRO A 403 -7.19 16.43 23.55
N GLU A 404 -7.51 16.47 24.84
CA GLU A 404 -7.76 15.27 25.64
C GLU A 404 -9.03 14.51 25.23
N HIS A 405 -9.91 15.14 24.46
CA HIS A 405 -11.14 14.54 23.94
C HIS A 405 -10.99 14.03 22.50
N ALA A 406 -9.81 14.17 21.88
CA ALA A 406 -9.57 13.66 20.54
C ALA A 406 -9.64 12.13 20.51
N ARG A 407 -10.37 11.59 19.52
CA ARG A 407 -10.59 10.16 19.34
C ARG A 407 -9.81 9.61 18.15
N PHE A 408 -9.78 10.37 17.04
CA PHE A 408 -9.21 9.97 15.76
C PHE A 408 -7.88 10.68 15.43
N CYS A 409 -7.47 11.65 16.26
CA CYS A 409 -6.16 12.28 16.23
C CYS A 409 -5.36 11.90 17.47
N PRO A 410 -4.73 10.70 17.51
CA PRO A 410 -3.98 10.24 18.67
C PRO A 410 -2.78 11.14 18.95
N ALA A 411 -2.33 11.18 20.21
CA ALA A 411 -1.11 11.88 20.58
C ALA A 411 0.12 11.18 19.97
N ASP A 412 1.12 11.94 19.53
CA ASP A 412 2.41 11.36 19.13
C ASP A 412 3.13 10.77 20.35
N ALA A 413 3.58 9.53 20.26
CA ALA A 413 4.30 8.88 21.35
C ALA A 413 5.65 9.57 21.68
N ALA A 414 6.29 10.18 20.68
CA ALA A 414 7.56 10.90 20.84
C ALA A 414 7.39 12.34 21.29
N ALA A 415 6.24 12.96 20.99
CA ALA A 415 5.88 14.35 21.35
C ALA A 415 4.42 14.41 21.78
N PRO A 416 4.08 14.03 23.04
CA PRO A 416 2.68 13.85 23.46
C PRO A 416 1.78 15.09 23.39
N ALA A 417 2.36 16.28 23.31
CA ALA A 417 1.62 17.51 23.05
C ALA A 417 1.09 17.61 21.61
N ASP A 418 1.75 16.92 20.67
CA ASP A 418 1.39 16.94 19.26
C ASP A 418 0.33 15.88 18.93
N ARG A 419 -0.50 16.17 17.94
CA ARG A 419 -1.51 15.26 17.42
C ARG A 419 -1.09 14.73 16.07
N VAL A 420 -1.22 13.40 15.91
CA VAL A 420 -0.95 12.74 14.64
C VAL A 420 -2.18 12.81 13.75
N ILE A 421 -2.00 13.32 12.54
CA ILE A 421 -3.06 13.37 11.53
C ILE A 421 -2.94 12.13 10.66
N LEU A 422 -3.94 11.27 10.76
CA LEU A 422 -4.02 10.05 10.00
C LEU A 422 -4.72 10.31 8.67
N HIS A 423 -4.27 9.65 7.59
CA HIS A 423 -4.83 9.77 6.25
C HIS A 423 -5.52 8.49 5.81
N SER A 424 -4.78 7.41 5.61
CA SER A 424 -5.29 6.11 5.20
C SER A 424 -4.68 5.00 6.04
N GLY A 425 -5.37 3.89 6.14
CA GLY A 425 -4.91 2.77 6.95
C GLY A 425 -6.03 1.79 7.28
N SER A 426 -5.75 0.90 8.19
CA SER A 426 -6.69 -0.13 8.63
C SER A 426 -6.69 -0.31 10.14
N VAL A 427 -7.84 -0.70 10.66
CA VAL A 427 -8.02 -1.14 12.05
C VAL A 427 -8.38 -2.61 12.03
N ARG A 428 -7.69 -3.44 12.84
CA ARG A 428 -7.91 -4.88 12.92
C ARG A 428 -7.91 -5.36 14.36
N TRP A 429 -8.75 -6.35 14.68
CA TRP A 429 -8.66 -7.03 15.96
C TRP A 429 -7.38 -7.85 16.02
N ASN A 430 -6.61 -7.67 17.07
CA ASN A 430 -5.42 -8.45 17.33
C ASN A 430 -5.64 -9.36 18.53
N ALA A 431 -5.69 -10.67 18.29
CA ALA A 431 -6.01 -11.66 19.31
C ALA A 431 -4.92 -11.78 20.40
N TYR A 432 -3.65 -11.58 20.03
CA TYR A 432 -2.52 -11.60 20.96
C TYR A 432 -2.58 -10.43 21.94
N ARG A 433 -2.84 -9.21 21.43
CA ARG A 433 -2.97 -7.98 22.24
C ARG A 433 -4.32 -7.88 22.94
N LYS A 434 -5.35 -8.59 22.44
CA LYS A 434 -6.77 -8.41 22.80
C LYS A 434 -7.19 -6.94 22.71
N ARG A 435 -6.79 -6.31 21.62
CA ARG A 435 -7.03 -4.89 21.30
C ARG A 435 -7.28 -4.70 19.81
N TRP A 436 -7.94 -3.63 19.49
CA TRP A 436 -8.00 -3.12 18.13
C TRP A 436 -6.71 -2.39 17.81
N VAL A 437 -6.04 -2.85 16.76
CA VAL A 437 -4.77 -2.32 16.29
C VAL A 437 -5.00 -1.49 15.05
N LEU A 438 -4.54 -0.24 15.12
CA LEU A 438 -4.50 0.70 14.00
C LEU A 438 -3.09 0.71 13.42
N VAL A 439 -3.00 0.48 12.10
CA VAL A 439 -1.80 0.72 11.30
C VAL A 439 -2.19 1.68 10.18
N ALA A 440 -1.65 2.90 10.22
CA ALA A 440 -2.10 3.96 9.35
C ALA A 440 -0.97 4.90 8.91
N GLN A 441 -1.13 5.42 7.69
CA GLN A 441 -0.31 6.50 7.15
C GLN A 441 -0.57 7.80 7.89
N GLN A 442 0.50 8.52 8.22
CA GLN A 442 0.44 9.90 8.68
C GLN A 442 0.54 10.85 7.50
N THR A 443 -0.24 11.93 7.51
CA THR A 443 -0.01 13.11 6.66
C THR A 443 0.61 14.24 7.45
N PHE A 444 1.31 15.18 6.77
CA PHE A 444 2.12 16.24 7.37
C PHE A 444 3.25 15.74 8.28
N GLY A 445 3.76 14.54 8.00
CA GLY A 445 4.85 13.92 8.73
C GLY A 445 6.22 14.55 8.46
N LYS A 446 7.19 14.18 9.27
CA LYS A 446 8.61 14.49 9.11
C LYS A 446 9.40 13.22 9.41
N PRO A 447 10.42 12.83 8.63
CA PRO A 447 11.05 13.57 7.51
C PRO A 447 10.27 13.53 6.19
N SER A 448 9.23 12.69 6.06
CA SER A 448 8.41 12.61 4.85
C SER A 448 6.99 13.10 5.10
N PHE A 449 6.46 13.92 4.18
CA PHE A 449 5.10 14.46 4.27
C PHE A 449 4.05 13.35 4.41
N SER A 450 4.21 12.24 3.69
CA SER A 450 3.22 11.15 3.58
C SER A 450 3.86 9.75 3.56
N GLY A 451 5.06 9.63 4.14
CA GLY A 451 5.81 8.37 4.18
C GLY A 451 5.91 7.73 5.57
N GLU A 452 5.31 8.35 6.59
CA GLU A 452 5.34 7.86 7.96
C GLU A 452 4.16 6.93 8.23
N VAL A 453 4.43 5.77 8.85
CA VAL A 453 3.39 4.82 9.28
C VAL A 453 3.33 4.78 10.80
N ARG A 454 2.13 4.85 11.33
CA ARG A 454 1.83 4.87 12.77
C ARG A 454 1.10 3.60 13.22
N TYR A 455 1.39 3.18 14.44
CA TYR A 455 0.74 2.11 15.19
C TYR A 455 0.09 2.68 16.44
N ALA A 456 -1.15 2.30 16.72
CA ALA A 456 -1.84 2.60 17.98
C ALA A 456 -2.82 1.48 18.35
N GLU A 457 -3.19 1.39 19.63
CA GLU A 457 -4.15 0.41 20.16
C GLU A 457 -5.39 1.10 20.71
N ALA A 458 -6.54 0.40 20.68
CA ALA A 458 -7.79 0.82 21.29
C ALA A 458 -8.59 -0.38 21.82
N GLU A 459 -9.52 -0.12 22.75
CA GLU A 459 -10.49 -1.12 23.23
C GLU A 459 -11.62 -1.35 22.23
N HIS A 460 -11.98 -0.31 21.48
CA HIS A 460 -13.05 -0.35 20.46
C HIS A 460 -12.49 -0.03 19.06
N PRO A 461 -13.09 -0.55 18.00
CA PRO A 461 -12.62 -0.28 16.64
C PRO A 461 -12.70 1.21 16.26
N THR A 462 -13.62 1.94 16.86
CA THR A 462 -13.79 3.39 16.70
C THR A 462 -12.92 4.23 17.64
N GLY A 463 -11.96 3.62 18.35
CA GLY A 463 -11.12 4.31 19.35
C GLY A 463 -11.84 4.59 20.69
N PRO A 464 -11.34 5.54 21.52
CA PRO A 464 -10.17 6.36 21.25
C PRO A 464 -8.89 5.54 21.16
N PHE A 465 -8.05 5.88 20.20
CA PHE A 465 -6.73 5.27 20.08
C PHE A 465 -5.77 5.92 21.08
N GLY A 466 -4.89 5.09 21.65
CA GLY A 466 -3.82 5.53 22.54
C GLY A 466 -2.79 6.42 21.81
N ARG A 467 -1.56 6.48 22.34
CA ARG A 467 -0.49 7.21 21.67
C ARG A 467 -0.06 6.48 20.39
N ALA A 468 0.14 7.25 19.31
CA ALA A 468 0.60 6.70 18.04
C ALA A 468 2.12 6.63 17.98
N VAL A 469 2.67 5.42 17.86
CA VAL A 469 4.10 5.17 17.68
C VAL A 469 4.42 5.12 16.20
N ARG A 470 5.47 5.83 15.76
CA ARG A 470 5.99 5.71 14.40
C ARG A 470 6.72 4.37 14.25
N ILE A 471 6.23 3.53 13.35
CA ILE A 471 6.79 2.20 13.11
C ILE A 471 7.62 2.11 11.82
N VAL A 472 7.34 2.97 10.83
CA VAL A 472 8.08 3.08 9.58
C VAL A 472 8.25 4.54 9.20
N THR A 473 9.39 4.87 8.61
CA THR A 473 9.66 6.12 7.92
C THR A 473 10.20 5.86 6.52
N HIS A 474 9.78 6.69 5.56
CA HIS A 474 10.30 6.70 4.18
C HIS A 474 10.81 8.09 3.86
N ASP A 475 12.13 8.28 3.94
CA ASP A 475 12.73 9.59 3.68
C ASP A 475 12.46 10.05 2.23
N ARG A 476 11.81 11.20 2.08
CA ARG A 476 11.49 11.83 0.80
C ARG A 476 10.63 11.01 -0.17
N GLN A 477 9.92 9.99 0.34
CA GLN A 477 8.99 9.16 -0.44
C GLN A 477 7.62 9.13 0.22
N THR A 478 6.61 8.81 -0.55
CA THR A 478 5.25 8.55 -0.08
C THR A 478 5.08 7.05 0.18
N PHE A 479 4.28 6.72 1.19
CA PHE A 479 3.83 5.36 1.46
C PHE A 479 2.36 5.40 1.84
N TYR A 480 1.48 5.18 0.86
CA TYR A 480 0.05 5.40 1.03
C TYR A 480 -0.78 4.12 0.93
N ASN A 481 -2.05 4.23 1.29
CA ASN A 481 -3.02 3.14 1.35
C ASN A 481 -2.52 1.93 2.13
N VAL A 482 -2.06 2.20 3.36
CA VAL A 482 -1.52 1.18 4.26
C VAL A 482 -2.62 0.20 4.68
N CYS A 483 -2.37 -1.09 4.51
CA CYS A 483 -3.29 -2.16 4.86
C CYS A 483 -2.62 -3.26 5.68
N HIS A 484 -3.15 -3.55 6.87
CA HIS A 484 -2.82 -4.73 7.66
C HIS A 484 -3.69 -5.90 7.23
N HIS A 485 -3.05 -7.04 6.96
CA HIS A 485 -3.69 -8.27 6.51
C HIS A 485 -3.66 -9.35 7.61
N PRO A 486 -4.72 -9.53 8.42
CA PRO A 486 -4.73 -10.49 9.51
C PRO A 486 -4.48 -11.95 9.09
N PHE A 487 -4.83 -12.30 7.86
CA PHE A 487 -4.58 -13.64 7.32
C PHE A 487 -3.09 -13.94 7.02
N LEU A 488 -2.23 -12.90 7.07
CA LEU A 488 -0.77 -13.05 7.01
C LEU A 488 -0.12 -13.11 8.40
N ASP A 489 -0.87 -12.85 9.47
CA ASP A 489 -0.32 -12.77 10.82
C ASP A 489 0.25 -14.12 11.30
N ARG A 490 1.26 -14.04 12.16
CA ARG A 490 1.95 -15.21 12.75
C ARG A 490 1.90 -15.14 14.28
N ASP A 491 2.20 -16.26 14.91
CA ASP A 491 2.30 -16.38 16.37
C ASP A 491 1.04 -15.85 17.10
N GLY A 492 -0.15 -16.21 16.58
CA GLY A 492 -1.43 -15.80 17.15
C GLY A 492 -1.70 -14.29 17.09
N GLY A 493 -1.06 -13.57 16.15
CA GLY A 493 -1.17 -12.11 16.00
C GLY A 493 -0.05 -11.34 16.70
N ARG A 494 0.95 -11.99 17.29
CA ARG A 494 2.15 -11.31 17.79
C ARG A 494 2.94 -10.66 16.66
N ILE A 495 3.08 -11.37 15.55
CA ILE A 495 3.72 -10.85 14.34
C ILE A 495 2.64 -10.48 13.35
N ILE A 496 2.48 -9.19 13.09
CA ILE A 496 1.52 -8.68 12.10
C ILE A 496 2.23 -8.27 10.81
N HIS A 497 1.47 -8.33 9.71
CA HIS A 497 1.97 -7.99 8.38
C HIS A 497 1.09 -6.92 7.74
N PHE A 498 1.72 -5.87 7.22
CA PHE A 498 1.05 -4.80 6.51
C PHE A 498 1.83 -4.36 5.29
N GLU A 499 1.14 -3.83 4.31
CA GLU A 499 1.72 -3.28 3.09
C GLU A 499 1.20 -1.87 2.80
N GLY A 500 1.82 -1.22 1.84
CA GLY A 500 1.38 0.06 1.30
C GLY A 500 2.11 0.37 0.01
N THR A 501 1.64 1.37 -0.71
CA THR A 501 2.21 1.81 -1.99
C THR A 501 3.39 2.74 -1.75
N TYR A 502 4.56 2.32 -2.19
CA TYR A 502 5.80 3.09 -2.15
C TYR A 502 6.01 3.81 -3.47
N THR A 503 6.13 5.14 -3.45
CA THR A 503 6.31 5.97 -4.64
C THR A 503 6.93 7.32 -4.29
N ASN A 504 7.54 7.98 -5.30
CA ASN A 504 7.91 9.39 -5.19
C ASN A 504 6.75 10.36 -5.48
N GLU A 505 5.63 9.86 -6.00
CA GLU A 505 4.45 10.68 -6.25
C GLU A 505 3.91 11.29 -4.95
N PHE A 506 3.43 12.52 -5.03
CA PHE A 506 2.93 13.31 -3.89
C PHE A 506 3.98 13.64 -2.80
N SER A 507 5.24 13.24 -2.97
CA SER A 507 6.31 13.50 -1.99
C SER A 507 7.05 14.83 -2.20
N GLY A 508 6.92 15.42 -3.39
CA GLY A 508 7.74 16.55 -3.84
C GLY A 508 9.17 16.15 -4.27
N ASN A 509 9.51 14.86 -4.22
CA ASN A 509 10.79 14.35 -4.69
C ASN A 509 10.72 14.01 -6.18
N PRO A 510 11.53 14.62 -7.06
CA PRO A 510 11.50 14.33 -8.49
C PRO A 510 12.14 12.97 -8.84
N GLU A 511 12.95 12.39 -7.94
CA GLU A 511 13.70 11.17 -8.20
C GLU A 511 12.86 9.93 -7.86
N LYS A 512 12.71 9.04 -8.84
CA LYS A 512 12.10 7.72 -8.66
C LYS A 512 13.15 6.73 -8.14
N THR A 513 12.76 5.87 -7.22
CA THR A 513 13.60 4.73 -6.86
C THR A 513 13.61 3.72 -8.01
N PRO A 514 14.78 3.39 -8.60
CA PRO A 514 14.86 2.43 -9.69
C PRO A 514 14.22 1.10 -9.30
N ARG A 515 13.40 0.51 -10.19
CA ARG A 515 12.67 -0.76 -10.05
C ARG A 515 11.60 -0.80 -8.97
N TYR A 516 11.64 0.04 -7.95
CA TYR A 516 10.80 -0.07 -6.75
C TYR A 516 9.71 0.99 -6.67
N ASN A 517 9.81 2.04 -7.48
CA ASN A 517 8.82 3.11 -7.47
C ASN A 517 7.45 2.58 -7.93
N TYR A 518 6.38 3.04 -7.27
CA TYR A 518 5.00 2.66 -7.54
C TYR A 518 4.72 1.16 -7.33
N ASN A 519 5.13 0.63 -6.18
CA ASN A 519 4.97 -0.78 -5.85
C ASN A 519 4.53 -1.00 -4.40
N GLN A 520 3.90 -2.15 -4.15
CA GLN A 520 3.53 -2.60 -2.82
C GLN A 520 4.76 -3.14 -2.09
N ILE A 521 5.00 -2.64 -0.89
CA ILE A 521 6.09 -3.10 -0.02
C ILE A 521 5.51 -3.70 1.24
N LEU A 522 5.88 -4.93 1.55
CA LEU A 522 5.45 -5.65 2.75
C LEU A 522 6.40 -5.38 3.92
N TYR A 523 5.79 -5.11 5.06
CA TYR A 523 6.46 -5.00 6.36
C TYR A 523 5.91 -6.01 7.36
N ARG A 524 6.74 -6.43 8.30
CA ARG A 524 6.30 -7.14 9.51
C ARG A 524 6.57 -6.32 10.76
N LEU A 525 5.73 -6.49 11.77
CA LEU A 525 5.87 -5.83 13.06
C LEU A 525 5.64 -6.84 14.18
N ASP A 526 6.59 -6.98 15.11
CA ASP A 526 6.37 -7.63 16.39
C ASP A 526 5.64 -6.63 17.30
N VAL A 527 4.34 -6.89 17.58
CA VAL A 527 3.53 -5.99 18.43
C VAL A 527 4.00 -6.00 19.90
N ASP A 528 4.92 -6.91 20.26
CA ASP A 528 5.55 -6.95 21.57
C ASP A 528 6.84 -6.13 21.67
N ALA A 529 7.30 -5.56 20.54
CA ALA A 529 8.49 -4.74 20.50
C ALA A 529 8.49 -3.65 21.61
N PRO A 530 9.60 -3.47 22.34
CA PRO A 530 9.69 -2.49 23.42
C PRO A 530 9.33 -1.07 23.00
N ALA A 531 9.60 -0.69 21.74
CA ALA A 531 9.27 0.61 21.17
C ALA A 531 7.75 0.91 21.17
N LEU A 532 6.89 -0.14 21.16
CA LEU A 532 5.44 0.00 21.13
C LEU A 532 4.80 0.16 22.51
N ARG A 533 5.57 0.12 23.61
CA ARG A 533 5.01 0.23 24.97
C ARG A 533 4.16 1.49 25.17
N ALA A 534 4.52 2.59 24.52
CA ALA A 534 3.78 3.85 24.62
C ALA A 534 2.40 3.84 23.93
N ALA A 535 2.19 2.93 22.96
CA ALA A 535 0.90 2.76 22.28
C ALA A 535 -0.07 1.84 23.01
N ARG A 536 0.41 1.10 24.02
CA ARG A 536 -0.39 0.11 24.75
C ARG A 536 -1.46 0.78 25.61
N VAL A 537 -2.70 0.37 25.42
CA VAL A 537 -3.81 0.71 26.29
C VAL A 537 -3.79 -0.28 27.46
N LYS A 538 -3.93 0.24 28.69
CA LYS A 538 -3.89 -0.57 29.93
C LYS A 538 -5.13 -1.45 30.06
#